data_4428cf1b13ed4e5cc589c7c232d37b69
#
_entry.id   4428cf1b13ed4e5cc589c7c232d37b69
#
_cell.length_a   1.000
_cell.length_b   1.000
_cell.length_c   1.000
_cell.angle_alpha   90.00
_cell.angle_beta   90.00
_cell.angle_gamma   90.00
#
_symmetry.space_group_name_H-M   'P 1'
#
loop_
_entity.id
_entity.type
_entity.pdbx_description
1 polymer ?
#
loop_
_entity_poly.entity_id
_entity_poly.type
_entity_poly.pdbx_seq_one_letter_code
_entity_poly.pdbx_strand_id
1 'polypeptide(L)'
;MANSIVVDFPKNFTKALNDPQLRRNLRMAMDTLGLRRRTLFSDLVAFEQLRAHGDAIRQRALRQLPELLEQLEKKCTENGIQVHWAETPAEANQICLEIIQRHNAHRVIKGKSMVSEEMHLNHFLA
;
A
#
# COMPACT_ATOMS: atom_id res chain seq x y z
N MET A 1 18.21 8.66 -15.83
CA MET A 1 18.51 7.23 -15.55
C MET A 1 18.10 6.99 -14.11
N ALA A 2 17.06 6.21 -13.89
CA ALA A 2 16.59 5.89 -12.55
C ALA A 2 17.65 5.04 -11.84
N ASN A 3 18.23 5.60 -10.79
CA ASN A 3 19.15 4.89 -9.94
C ASN A 3 18.32 3.90 -9.10
N SER A 4 18.12 2.68 -9.61
CA SER A 4 17.50 1.62 -8.84
C SER A 4 18.36 1.39 -7.60
N ILE A 5 17.79 1.63 -6.41
CA ILE A 5 18.43 1.25 -5.15
C ILE A 5 18.57 -0.26 -5.19
N VAL A 6 19.72 -0.74 -5.62
CA VAL A 6 20.05 -2.17 -5.54
C VAL A 6 20.24 -2.48 -4.06
N VAL A 7 19.20 -3.04 -3.45
CA VAL A 7 19.30 -3.53 -2.08
C VAL A 7 20.20 -4.76 -2.10
N ASP A 8 21.38 -4.64 -1.51
CA ASP A 8 22.28 -5.78 -1.29
C ASP A 8 21.65 -6.68 -0.20
N PHE A 9 20.70 -7.50 -0.61
CA PHE A 9 19.96 -8.38 0.29
C PHE A 9 20.87 -9.32 1.10
N PRO A 10 21.87 -10.01 0.51
CA PRO A 10 22.77 -10.88 1.27
C PRO A 10 23.50 -10.16 2.41
N LYS A 11 24.00 -8.97 2.16
CA LYS A 11 24.72 -8.16 3.16
C LYS A 11 23.79 -7.67 4.27
N ASN A 12 22.62 -7.15 3.90
CA ASN A 12 21.64 -6.65 4.85
C ASN A 12 21.04 -7.77 5.69
N PHE A 13 20.76 -8.90 5.11
CA PHE A 13 20.29 -10.11 5.78
C PHE A 13 21.30 -10.60 6.83
N THR A 14 22.59 -10.72 6.49
CA THR A 14 23.63 -11.14 7.42
C THR A 14 23.76 -10.16 8.59
N LYS A 15 23.72 -8.86 8.32
CA LYS A 15 23.72 -7.82 9.36
C LYS A 15 22.53 -7.95 10.30
N ALA A 16 21.33 -8.11 9.76
CA ALA A 16 20.10 -8.25 10.54
C ALA A 16 20.09 -9.53 11.40
N LEU A 17 20.61 -10.64 10.90
CA LEU A 17 20.74 -11.89 11.66
C LEU A 17 21.71 -11.77 12.83
N ASN A 18 22.75 -10.94 12.70
CA ASN A 18 23.74 -10.73 13.75
C ASN A 18 23.36 -9.64 14.75
N ASP A 19 22.19 -9.01 14.58
CA ASP A 19 21.64 -8.02 15.53
C ASP A 19 20.73 -8.73 16.56
N PRO A 20 21.22 -8.98 17.80
CA PRO A 20 20.44 -9.70 18.79
C PRO A 20 19.26 -8.88 19.31
N GLN A 21 19.33 -7.55 19.29
CA GLN A 21 18.23 -6.68 19.72
C GLN A 21 17.09 -6.69 18.70
N LEU A 22 17.41 -6.54 17.42
CA LEU A 22 16.44 -6.63 16.34
C LEU A 22 15.71 -7.98 16.37
N ARG A 23 16.46 -9.07 16.52
CA ARG A 23 15.89 -10.43 16.59
C ARG A 23 14.97 -10.64 17.79
N ARG A 24 15.33 -10.13 18.96
CA ARG A 24 14.44 -10.18 20.15
C ARG A 24 13.16 -9.40 19.91
N ASN A 25 13.27 -8.18 19.39
CA ASN A 25 12.12 -7.31 19.13
C ASN A 25 11.16 -7.94 18.11
N LEU A 26 11.70 -8.46 17.01
CA LEU A 26 10.90 -9.15 15.99
C LEU A 26 10.21 -10.40 16.56
N ARG A 27 10.92 -11.21 17.32
CA ARG A 27 10.35 -12.42 17.96
C ARG A 27 9.21 -12.04 18.90
N MET A 28 9.43 -11.08 19.81
CA MET A 28 8.40 -10.63 20.75
C MET A 28 7.16 -10.11 20.02
N ALA A 29 7.34 -9.30 18.97
CA ALA A 29 6.24 -8.80 18.16
C ALA A 29 5.48 -9.93 17.46
N MET A 30 6.18 -10.85 16.81
CA MET A 30 5.55 -11.97 16.10
C MET A 30 4.87 -12.96 17.05
N ASP A 31 5.46 -13.29 18.18
CA ASP A 31 4.87 -14.20 19.18
C ASP A 31 3.60 -13.57 19.77
N THR A 32 3.62 -12.27 20.09
CA THR A 32 2.44 -11.54 20.58
C THR A 32 1.31 -11.53 19.55
N LEU A 33 1.61 -11.20 18.30
CA LEU A 33 0.62 -11.21 17.22
C LEU A 33 0.08 -12.62 16.95
N GLY A 34 0.97 -13.62 16.95
CA GLY A 34 0.59 -15.03 16.80
C GLY A 34 -0.31 -15.54 17.93
N LEU A 35 -0.03 -15.15 19.17
CA LEU A 35 -0.88 -15.50 20.32
C LEU A 35 -2.26 -14.85 20.19
N ARG A 36 -2.33 -13.56 19.93
CA ARG A 36 -3.60 -12.83 19.72
C ARG A 36 -4.43 -13.48 18.62
N ARG A 37 -3.81 -13.81 17.49
CA ARG A 37 -4.48 -14.48 16.38
C ARG A 37 -5.06 -15.83 16.81
N ARG A 38 -4.28 -16.68 17.50
CA ARG A 38 -4.75 -17.99 17.98
C ARG A 38 -5.91 -17.86 18.96
N THR A 39 -5.87 -16.87 19.86
CA THR A 39 -6.95 -16.63 20.82
C THR A 39 -8.24 -16.17 20.13
N LEU A 40 -8.13 -15.23 19.18
CA LEU A 40 -9.28 -14.70 18.45
C LEU A 40 -9.94 -15.74 17.52
N PHE A 41 -9.15 -16.65 16.97
CA PHE A 41 -9.59 -17.68 16.02
C PHE A 41 -9.44 -19.09 16.58
N SER A 42 -9.80 -19.26 17.85
CA SER A 42 -9.74 -20.59 18.51
C SER A 42 -10.79 -21.56 17.98
N ASP A 43 -11.95 -21.06 17.54
CA ASP A 43 -12.96 -21.84 16.83
C ASP A 43 -12.60 -21.89 15.33
N LEU A 44 -12.05 -23.03 14.91
CA LEU A 44 -11.61 -23.23 13.52
C LEU A 44 -12.78 -23.25 12.52
N VAL A 45 -13.96 -23.73 12.93
CA VAL A 45 -15.13 -23.76 12.03
C VAL A 45 -15.63 -22.33 11.78
N ALA A 46 -15.81 -21.55 12.83
CA ALA A 46 -16.19 -20.15 12.71
C ALA A 46 -15.14 -19.35 11.94
N PHE A 47 -13.86 -19.64 12.14
CA PHE A 47 -12.78 -18.98 11.40
C PHE A 47 -12.85 -19.25 9.89
N GLU A 48 -13.07 -20.51 9.47
CA GLU A 48 -13.18 -20.84 8.05
C GLU A 48 -14.46 -20.23 7.40
N GLN A 49 -15.55 -20.15 8.15
CA GLN A 49 -16.75 -19.45 7.69
C GLN A 49 -16.48 -17.96 7.47
N LEU A 50 -15.79 -17.28 8.40
CA LEU A 50 -15.40 -15.88 8.25
C LEU A 50 -14.43 -15.67 7.08
N ARG A 51 -13.50 -16.58 6.86
CA ARG A 51 -12.59 -16.56 5.71
C ARG A 51 -13.37 -16.65 4.39
N ALA A 52 -14.26 -17.63 4.28
CA ALA A 52 -15.10 -17.82 3.09
C ALA A 52 -15.98 -16.59 2.82
N HIS A 53 -16.54 -15.98 3.88
CA HIS A 53 -17.32 -14.75 3.78
C HIS A 53 -16.48 -13.58 3.26
N GLY A 54 -15.29 -13.38 3.83
CA GLY A 54 -14.36 -12.35 3.39
C GLY A 54 -13.90 -12.53 1.94
N ASP A 55 -13.69 -13.78 1.52
CA ASP A 55 -13.35 -14.07 0.12
C ASP A 55 -14.52 -13.75 -0.82
N ALA A 56 -15.74 -14.15 -0.46
CA ALA A 56 -16.94 -13.85 -1.25
C ALA A 56 -17.17 -12.33 -1.42
N ILE A 57 -16.92 -11.54 -0.36
CA ILE A 57 -17.01 -10.08 -0.42
C ILE A 57 -15.98 -9.50 -1.40
N ARG A 58 -14.72 -9.94 -1.31
CA ARG A 58 -13.66 -9.50 -2.24
C ARG A 58 -13.95 -9.89 -3.68
N GLN A 59 -14.38 -11.12 -3.90
CA GLN A 59 -14.75 -11.59 -5.24
C GLN A 59 -15.89 -10.77 -5.84
N ARG A 60 -16.89 -10.42 -5.03
CA ARG A 60 -17.97 -9.54 -5.48
C ARG A 60 -17.46 -8.14 -5.84
N ALA A 61 -16.62 -7.54 -4.97
CA ALA A 61 -16.04 -6.23 -5.24
C ALA A 61 -15.18 -6.21 -6.52
N LEU A 62 -14.37 -7.26 -6.73
CA LEU A 62 -13.56 -7.37 -7.95
C LEU A 62 -14.41 -7.54 -9.22
N ARG A 63 -15.49 -8.31 -9.16
CA ARG A 63 -16.40 -8.45 -10.31
C ARG A 63 -17.13 -7.16 -10.67
N GLN A 64 -17.37 -6.30 -9.69
CA GLN A 64 -18.07 -5.02 -9.86
C GLN A 64 -17.09 -3.84 -9.95
N LEU A 65 -15.78 -4.12 -10.01
CA LEU A 65 -14.78 -3.06 -9.95
C LEU A 65 -14.93 -2.01 -11.05
N PRO A 66 -15.18 -2.35 -12.32
CA PRO A 66 -15.38 -1.34 -13.36
C PRO A 66 -16.52 -0.37 -13.02
N GLU A 67 -17.68 -0.89 -12.68
CA GLU A 67 -18.87 -0.09 -12.35
C GLU A 67 -18.66 0.75 -11.08
N LEU A 68 -17.94 0.20 -10.09
CA LEU A 68 -17.59 0.92 -8.86
C LEU A 68 -16.63 2.09 -9.13
N LEU A 69 -15.69 1.91 -10.05
CA LEU A 69 -14.74 2.96 -10.44
C LEU A 69 -15.44 4.07 -11.23
N GLU A 70 -16.33 3.74 -12.16
CA GLU A 70 -17.15 4.72 -12.88
C GLU A 70 -18.05 5.52 -11.91
N GLN A 71 -18.67 4.82 -10.95
CA GLN A 71 -19.48 5.47 -9.91
C GLN A 71 -18.63 6.39 -9.04
N LEU A 72 -17.42 5.96 -8.65
CA LEU A 72 -16.48 6.76 -7.87
C LEU A 72 -16.11 8.03 -8.62
N GLU A 73 -15.68 7.93 -9.87
CA GLU A 73 -15.31 9.08 -10.71
C GLU A 73 -16.45 10.07 -10.83
N LYS A 74 -17.66 9.57 -11.14
CA LYS A 74 -18.86 10.40 -11.21
C LYS A 74 -19.11 11.15 -9.91
N LYS A 75 -19.07 10.45 -8.76
CA LYS A 75 -19.31 11.07 -7.46
C LYS A 75 -18.23 12.05 -7.04
N CYS A 76 -16.97 11.77 -7.34
CA CYS A 76 -15.88 12.70 -7.14
C CYS A 76 -16.08 13.98 -7.96
N THR A 77 -16.40 13.85 -9.24
CA THR A 77 -16.61 14.97 -10.15
C THR A 77 -17.82 15.82 -9.73
N GLU A 78 -18.94 15.20 -9.34
CA GLU A 78 -20.11 15.89 -8.80
C GLU A 78 -19.78 16.75 -7.56
N ASN A 79 -18.76 16.35 -6.79
CA ASN A 79 -18.28 17.07 -5.61
C ASN A 79 -17.08 17.99 -5.89
N GLY A 80 -16.77 18.27 -7.15
CA GLY A 80 -15.69 19.19 -7.55
C GLY A 80 -14.28 18.59 -7.42
N ILE A 81 -14.16 17.27 -7.24
CA ILE A 81 -12.87 16.57 -7.17
C ILE A 81 -12.48 16.14 -8.58
N GLN A 82 -11.25 16.48 -8.99
CA GLN A 82 -10.70 16.02 -10.26
C GLN A 82 -10.11 14.61 -10.07
N VAL A 83 -10.57 13.68 -10.89
CA VAL A 83 -10.06 12.31 -10.92
C VAL A 83 -9.09 12.16 -12.07
N HIS A 84 -7.95 11.53 -11.82
CA HIS A 84 -6.93 11.24 -12.82
C HIS A 84 -6.72 9.73 -12.87
N TRP A 85 -6.63 9.19 -14.08
CA TRP A 85 -6.34 7.78 -14.33
C TRP A 85 -4.91 7.63 -14.82
N ALA A 86 -4.24 6.57 -14.38
CA ALA A 86 -2.89 6.23 -14.81
C ALA A 86 -2.78 4.70 -14.92
N GLU A 87 -2.22 4.22 -16.01
CA GLU A 87 -2.01 2.80 -16.24
C GLU A 87 -0.69 2.31 -15.64
N THR A 88 0.26 3.23 -15.44
CA THR A 88 1.60 2.92 -14.92
C THR A 88 2.02 3.84 -13.78
N PRO A 89 2.94 3.39 -12.90
CA PRO A 89 3.53 4.27 -11.89
C PRO A 89 4.22 5.50 -12.45
N ALA A 90 4.85 5.39 -13.62
CA ALA A 90 5.51 6.51 -14.29
C ALA A 90 4.51 7.58 -14.71
N GLU A 91 3.38 7.18 -15.28
CA GLU A 91 2.29 8.08 -15.66
C GLU A 91 1.67 8.74 -14.43
N ALA A 92 1.40 7.99 -13.36
CA ALA A 92 0.88 8.55 -12.12
C ALA A 92 1.84 9.59 -11.52
N ASN A 93 3.13 9.35 -11.53
CA ASN A 93 4.15 10.29 -11.10
C ASN A 93 4.16 11.56 -11.96
N GLN A 94 4.03 11.41 -13.27
CA GLN A 94 3.99 12.54 -14.21
C GLN A 94 2.76 13.40 -13.97
N ILE A 95 1.59 12.81 -13.77
CA ILE A 95 0.35 13.54 -13.43
C ILE A 95 0.53 14.33 -12.13
N CYS A 96 1.13 13.71 -11.10
CA CYS A 96 1.45 14.42 -9.85
C CYS A 96 2.35 15.63 -10.07
N LEU A 97 3.40 15.48 -10.87
CA LEU A 97 4.33 16.57 -11.20
C LEU A 97 3.62 17.71 -11.95
N GLU A 98 2.79 17.40 -12.92
CA GLU A 98 2.02 18.40 -13.68
C GLU A 98 1.07 19.19 -12.79
N ILE A 99 0.40 18.54 -11.84
CA ILE A 99 -0.45 19.23 -10.86
C ILE A 99 0.38 20.18 -10.00
N ILE A 100 1.54 19.74 -9.49
CA ILE A 100 2.45 20.54 -8.68
C ILE A 100 2.92 21.78 -9.46
N GLN A 101 3.33 21.59 -10.71
CA GLN A 101 3.79 22.67 -11.60
C GLN A 101 2.68 23.67 -11.93
N ARG A 102 1.47 23.18 -12.22
CA ARG A 102 0.29 24.01 -12.52
C ARG A 102 -0.04 24.97 -11.38
N HIS A 103 0.16 24.52 -10.15
CA HIS A 103 -0.06 25.32 -8.94
C HIS A 103 1.18 26.10 -8.49
N ASN A 104 2.26 26.07 -9.25
CA ASN A 104 3.53 26.71 -8.91
C ASN A 104 4.00 26.37 -7.48
N ALA A 105 3.78 25.11 -7.05
CA ALA A 105 4.05 24.67 -5.69
C ALA A 105 5.53 24.28 -5.53
N HIS A 106 6.18 24.85 -4.51
CA HIS A 106 7.58 24.58 -4.18
C HIS A 106 7.75 23.58 -3.02
N ARG A 107 6.66 23.18 -2.39
CA ARG A 107 6.66 22.23 -1.28
C ARG A 107 5.48 21.28 -1.41
N VAL A 108 5.75 19.98 -1.19
CA VAL A 108 4.74 18.92 -1.18
C VAL A 108 4.74 18.26 0.18
N ILE A 109 3.57 18.13 0.78
CA ILE A 109 3.38 17.40 2.05
C ILE A 109 2.43 16.24 1.76
N LYS A 110 2.80 15.05 2.19
CA LYS A 110 1.95 13.88 2.08
C LYS A 110 1.91 13.09 3.40
N GLY A 111 0.79 12.44 3.66
CA GLY A 111 0.72 11.38 4.66
C GLY A 111 1.40 10.09 4.19
N LYS A 112 1.43 9.07 5.04
CA LYS A 112 1.88 7.75 4.64
C LYS A 112 0.87 7.14 3.66
N SER A 113 1.32 6.81 2.45
CA SER A 113 0.56 6.12 1.42
C SER A 113 1.39 4.99 0.84
N MET A 114 0.89 3.75 0.94
CA MET A 114 1.58 2.59 0.37
C MET A 114 1.72 2.70 -1.14
N VAL A 115 0.70 3.21 -1.83
CA VAL A 115 0.73 3.43 -3.29
C VAL A 115 1.83 4.42 -3.68
N SER A 116 1.94 5.56 -2.98
CA SER A 116 3.00 6.53 -3.28
C SER A 116 4.41 6.02 -2.95
N GLU A 117 4.55 5.06 -2.03
CA GLU A 117 5.81 4.35 -1.77
C GLU A 117 6.14 3.37 -2.91
N GLU A 118 5.15 2.59 -3.36
CA GLU A 118 5.32 1.62 -4.46
C GLU A 118 5.68 2.29 -5.79
N MET A 119 5.10 3.45 -6.07
CA MET A 119 5.42 4.23 -7.27
C MET A 119 6.69 5.10 -7.13
N HIS A 120 7.38 5.05 -5.98
CA HIS A 120 8.58 5.83 -5.68
C HIS A 120 8.43 7.34 -5.87
N LEU A 121 7.24 7.89 -5.55
CA LEU A 121 6.90 9.29 -5.79
C LEU A 121 7.90 10.27 -5.17
N ASN A 122 8.35 10.02 -3.93
CA ASN A 122 9.33 10.89 -3.25
C ASN A 122 10.63 11.00 -4.02
N HIS A 123 11.10 9.86 -4.55
CA HIS A 123 12.34 9.82 -5.32
C HIS A 123 12.20 10.48 -6.69
N PHE A 124 11.01 10.38 -7.27
CA PHE A 124 10.71 11.02 -8.55
C PHE A 124 10.66 12.55 -8.44
N LEU A 125 10.17 13.08 -7.30
CA LEU A 125 10.02 14.52 -7.07
C LEU A 125 11.26 15.20 -6.46
N ALA A 126 12.28 14.43 -6.01
CA ALA A 126 13.52 14.94 -5.42
C ALA A 126 14.52 15.39 -6.48
#